data_e9cad99eae0cbd4d5088085b385c2d1f
#
_entry.id   e9cad99eae0cbd4d5088085b385c2d1f
#
_cell.length_a   1.000
_cell.length_b   1.000
_cell.length_c   1.000
_cell.angle_alpha   90.00
_cell.angle_beta   90.00
_cell.angle_gamma   90.00
#
_symmetry.space_group_name_H-M   'P 1'
#
loop_
_entity.id
_entity.type
_entity.pdbx_description
1 polymer ?
#
loop_
_entity_poly.entity_id
_entity_poly.type
_entity_poly.pdbx_seq_one_letter_code
_entity_poly.pdbx_strand_id
1 'polypeptide(L)'
;MYNMTDTLYVASLLNIKFDKFTKEEFLEGINIESEHGFINPCTNVTNNDLIATAKIALAHLNEFPNYYNKDYGLKKFEEFLKEKLLEEKLNRKSQLWDFFIVSNG
;
A
#
# COMPACT_ATOMS: atom_id res chain seq x y z
N MET A 1 10.63 2.17 -12.24
CA MET A 1 10.09 1.02 -11.51
C MET A 1 11.15 -0.07 -11.42
N TYR A 2 11.21 -0.81 -10.32
CA TYR A 2 12.23 -1.84 -10.13
C TYR A 2 11.87 -3.13 -10.86
N ASN A 3 12.89 -3.89 -11.27
CA ASN A 3 12.73 -5.15 -11.99
C ASN A 3 13.23 -6.34 -11.15
N MET A 4 13.16 -7.54 -11.71
CA MET A 4 13.59 -8.75 -10.99
C MET A 4 15.08 -8.75 -10.67
N THR A 5 15.91 -8.18 -11.55
CA THR A 5 17.36 -8.07 -11.28
C THR A 5 17.61 -7.21 -10.04
N ASP A 6 16.94 -6.07 -9.92
CA ASP A 6 17.03 -5.22 -8.73
C ASP A 6 16.55 -5.96 -7.47
N THR A 7 15.45 -6.70 -7.62
CA THR A 7 14.84 -7.47 -6.53
C THR A 7 15.78 -8.54 -6.00
N LEU A 8 16.41 -9.30 -6.89
CA LEU A 8 17.36 -10.35 -6.50
C LEU A 8 18.65 -9.78 -5.90
N TYR A 9 19.09 -8.64 -6.42
CA TYR A 9 20.24 -7.93 -5.83
C TYR A 9 19.96 -7.53 -4.38
N VAL A 10 18.84 -6.87 -4.12
CA VAL A 10 18.53 -6.43 -2.76
C VAL A 10 18.19 -7.60 -1.85
N ALA A 11 17.58 -8.66 -2.37
CA ALA A 11 17.34 -9.88 -1.61
C ALA A 11 18.63 -10.52 -1.15
N SER A 12 19.66 -10.52 -2.01
CA SER A 12 20.99 -10.99 -1.65
C SER A 12 21.59 -10.18 -0.51
N LEU A 13 21.48 -8.84 -0.58
CA LEU A 13 21.99 -7.95 0.46
C LEU A 13 21.28 -8.17 1.81
N LEU A 14 19.98 -8.43 1.77
CA LEU A 14 19.16 -8.63 2.97
C LEU A 14 19.11 -10.09 3.41
N ASN A 15 19.82 -10.98 2.72
CA ASN A 15 19.89 -12.41 3.01
C ASN A 15 18.50 -13.08 3.05
N ILE A 16 17.67 -12.76 2.06
CA ILE A 16 16.30 -13.31 1.95
C ILE A 16 16.36 -14.67 1.26
N LYS A 17 15.71 -15.68 1.84
CA LYS A 17 15.71 -17.06 1.34
C LYS A 17 14.46 -17.44 0.55
N PHE A 18 13.45 -16.58 0.52
CA PHE A 18 12.18 -16.84 -0.17
C PHE A 18 11.51 -18.15 0.28
N ASP A 19 11.55 -18.42 1.57
CA ASP A 19 10.92 -19.58 2.17
C ASP A 19 9.47 -19.32 2.65
N LYS A 20 9.09 -18.06 2.77
CA LYS A 20 7.75 -17.65 3.22
C LYS A 20 6.93 -16.95 2.14
N PHE A 21 7.58 -16.33 1.19
CA PHE A 21 6.95 -15.61 0.08
C PHE A 21 7.85 -15.76 -1.15
N THR A 22 7.28 -15.49 -2.33
CA THR A 22 8.01 -15.64 -3.59
C THR A 22 8.79 -14.37 -3.93
N LYS A 23 9.76 -14.51 -4.83
CA LYS A 23 10.51 -13.34 -5.36
C LYS A 23 9.60 -12.40 -6.14
N GLU A 24 8.56 -12.94 -6.78
CA GLU A 24 7.56 -12.16 -7.50
C GLU A 24 6.73 -11.30 -6.54
N GLU A 25 6.34 -11.87 -5.40
CA GLU A 25 5.63 -11.12 -4.36
C GLU A 25 6.52 -10.02 -3.76
N PHE A 26 7.81 -10.30 -3.59
CA PHE A 26 8.76 -9.31 -3.11
C PHE A 26 8.93 -8.16 -4.10
N LEU A 27 9.06 -8.46 -5.39
CA LEU A 27 9.12 -7.45 -6.45
C LEU A 27 7.85 -6.57 -6.44
N GLU A 28 6.70 -7.18 -6.36
CA GLU A 28 5.42 -6.47 -6.28
C GLU A 28 5.41 -5.53 -5.08
N GLY A 29 5.84 -6.03 -3.92
CA GLY A 29 5.90 -5.24 -2.69
C GLY A 29 6.86 -4.06 -2.80
N ILE A 30 8.05 -4.26 -3.36
CA ILE A 30 9.02 -3.18 -3.55
C ILE A 30 8.42 -2.07 -4.41
N ASN A 31 7.76 -2.42 -5.52
CA ASN A 31 7.16 -1.45 -6.41
C ASN A 31 5.97 -0.73 -5.78
N ILE A 32 5.15 -1.43 -5.02
CA ILE A 32 4.04 -0.81 -4.29
C ILE A 32 4.56 0.18 -3.25
N GLU A 33 5.55 -0.22 -2.45
CA GLU A 33 6.10 0.67 -1.42
C GLU A 33 6.85 1.86 -2.02
N SER A 34 7.45 1.71 -3.20
CA SER A 34 8.15 2.81 -3.87
C SER A 34 7.20 3.92 -4.32
N GLU A 35 5.91 3.65 -4.46
CA GLU A 35 4.90 4.64 -4.85
C GLU A 35 4.83 5.80 -3.86
N HIS A 36 5.10 5.58 -2.58
CA HIS A 36 5.07 6.63 -1.56
C HIS A 36 5.99 7.80 -1.88
N GLY A 37 7.17 7.52 -2.43
CA GLY A 37 8.13 8.56 -2.79
C GLY A 37 7.69 9.42 -3.96
N PHE A 38 6.87 8.88 -4.86
CA PHE A 38 6.39 9.59 -6.03
C PHE A 38 5.07 10.33 -5.79
N ILE A 39 4.26 9.85 -4.84
CA ILE A 39 2.94 10.41 -4.58
C ILE A 39 3.04 11.70 -3.75
N ASN A 40 3.84 11.69 -2.69
CA ASN A 40 3.92 12.84 -1.80
C ASN A 40 5.30 12.91 -1.12
N PRO A 41 6.07 13.98 -1.38
CA PRO A 41 7.38 14.15 -0.75
C PRO A 41 7.33 14.16 0.78
N CYS A 42 6.23 14.62 1.37
CA CYS A 42 6.07 14.67 2.83
C CYS A 42 5.96 13.27 3.45
N THR A 43 5.59 12.27 2.68
CA THR A 43 5.46 10.88 3.15
C THR A 43 6.55 9.98 2.60
N ASN A 44 7.55 10.56 1.94
CA ASN A 44 8.69 9.82 1.39
C ASN A 44 9.71 9.50 2.48
N VAL A 45 9.47 8.44 3.22
CA VAL A 45 10.34 8.04 4.34
C VAL A 45 11.61 7.30 3.90
N THR A 46 11.62 6.78 2.67
CA THR A 46 12.75 6.00 2.14
C THR A 46 13.72 6.84 1.32
N ASN A 47 13.34 8.08 1.00
CA ASN A 47 14.07 8.96 0.08
C ASN A 47 14.33 8.29 -1.29
N ASN A 48 13.39 7.45 -1.73
CA ASN A 48 13.45 6.67 -2.97
C ASN A 48 14.63 5.66 -3.01
N ASP A 49 15.19 5.31 -1.87
CA ASP A 49 16.26 4.32 -1.79
C ASP A 49 15.70 2.90 -1.94
N LEU A 50 16.29 2.11 -2.83
CA LEU A 50 15.86 0.74 -3.09
C LEU A 50 15.95 -0.14 -1.85
N ILE A 51 17.05 -0.08 -1.12
CA ILE A 51 17.27 -0.94 0.07
C ILE A 51 16.26 -0.58 1.16
N ALA A 52 16.06 0.70 1.44
CA ALA A 52 15.09 1.14 2.43
C ALA A 52 13.66 0.72 2.04
N THR A 53 13.31 0.88 0.77
CA THR A 53 12.00 0.48 0.23
C THR A 53 11.80 -1.04 0.38
N ALA A 54 12.82 -1.81 0.04
CA ALA A 54 12.78 -3.26 0.15
C ALA A 54 12.64 -3.73 1.60
N LYS A 55 13.25 -3.03 2.56
CA LYS A 55 13.10 -3.34 3.98
C LYS A 55 11.66 -3.17 4.46
N ILE A 56 10.96 -2.17 3.95
CA ILE A 56 9.54 -1.96 4.28
C ILE A 56 8.70 -3.11 3.71
N ALA A 57 8.91 -3.47 2.44
CA ALA A 57 8.22 -4.60 1.83
C ALA A 57 8.50 -5.90 2.58
N LEU A 58 9.76 -6.13 2.96
CA LEU A 58 10.15 -7.30 3.73
C LEU A 58 9.46 -7.36 5.10
N ALA A 59 9.35 -6.23 5.78
CA ALA A 59 8.68 -6.16 7.07
C ALA A 59 7.21 -6.60 6.97
N HIS A 60 6.51 -6.12 5.95
CA HIS A 60 5.12 -6.51 5.71
C HIS A 60 5.00 -8.00 5.36
N LEU A 61 5.85 -8.50 4.49
CA LEU A 61 5.82 -9.91 4.06
C LEU A 61 6.23 -10.88 5.16
N ASN A 62 7.10 -10.47 6.08
CA ASN A 62 7.45 -11.28 7.24
C ASN A 62 6.26 -11.44 8.19
N GLU A 63 5.43 -10.41 8.30
CA GLU A 63 4.22 -10.45 9.13
C GLU A 63 3.08 -11.15 8.40
N PHE A 64 2.88 -10.81 7.13
CA PHE A 64 1.81 -11.36 6.28
C PHE A 64 2.40 -11.73 4.92
N PRO A 65 2.74 -13.01 4.68
CA PRO A 65 3.36 -13.42 3.41
C PRO A 65 2.55 -13.08 2.16
N ASN A 66 1.24 -12.92 2.28
CA ASN A 66 0.34 -12.58 1.18
C ASN A 66 -0.11 -11.11 1.21
N TYR A 67 0.65 -10.24 1.88
CA TYR A 67 0.29 -8.83 2.07
C TYR A 67 0.02 -8.10 0.74
N TYR A 68 0.79 -8.39 -0.30
CA TYR A 68 0.66 -7.75 -1.61
C TYR A 68 -0.17 -8.57 -2.61
N ASN A 69 -0.87 -9.59 -2.15
CA ASN A 69 -1.71 -10.41 -3.03
C ASN A 69 -2.81 -9.56 -3.66
N LYS A 70 -3.02 -9.70 -4.97
CA LYS A 70 -3.96 -8.87 -5.73
C LYS A 70 -5.43 -9.17 -5.43
N ASP A 71 -5.72 -10.40 -5.00
CA ASP A 71 -7.09 -10.85 -4.79
C ASP A 71 -7.61 -10.55 -3.38
N TYR A 72 -6.72 -10.54 -2.37
CA TYR A 72 -7.12 -10.34 -0.99
C TYR A 72 -6.11 -9.60 -0.12
N GLY A 73 -5.05 -9.06 -0.71
CA GLY A 73 -4.01 -8.32 0.01
C GLY A 73 -4.28 -6.83 0.11
N LEU A 74 -3.19 -6.06 0.20
CA LEU A 74 -3.24 -4.61 0.44
C LEU A 74 -4.14 -3.84 -0.53
N LYS A 75 -4.02 -4.11 -1.84
CA LYS A 75 -4.81 -3.37 -2.83
C LYS A 75 -6.31 -3.60 -2.68
N LYS A 76 -6.70 -4.83 -2.37
CA LYS A 76 -8.10 -5.17 -2.15
C LYS A 76 -8.62 -4.52 -0.87
N PHE A 77 -7.81 -4.50 0.17
CA PHE A 77 -8.13 -3.81 1.41
C PHE A 77 -8.26 -2.30 1.22
N GLU A 78 -7.37 -1.71 0.41
CA GLU A 78 -7.45 -0.29 0.08
C GLU A 78 -8.74 0.05 -0.70
N GLU A 79 -9.16 -0.81 -1.63
CA GLU A 79 -10.42 -0.65 -2.34
C GLU A 79 -11.60 -0.63 -1.37
N PHE A 80 -11.61 -1.54 -0.41
CA PHE A 80 -12.62 -1.59 0.64
C PHE A 80 -12.64 -0.28 1.44
N LEU A 81 -11.48 0.22 1.84
CA LEU A 81 -11.37 1.47 2.58
C LEU A 81 -11.86 2.67 1.77
N LYS A 82 -11.57 2.70 0.47
CA LYS A 82 -12.06 3.75 -0.43
C LYS A 82 -13.58 3.73 -0.53
N GLU A 83 -14.19 2.56 -0.62
CA GLU A 83 -15.64 2.41 -0.61
C GLU A 83 -16.24 2.93 0.69
N LYS A 84 -15.65 2.58 1.83
CA LYS A 84 -16.11 3.07 3.13
C LYS A 84 -16.00 4.59 3.25
N LEU A 85 -14.91 5.17 2.75
CA LEU A 85 -14.73 6.62 2.76
C LEU A 85 -15.78 7.31 1.90
N LEU A 86 -16.12 6.74 0.74
CA LEU A 86 -17.16 7.27 -0.13
C LEU A 86 -18.53 7.21 0.56
N GLU A 87 -18.87 6.11 1.20
CA GLU A 87 -20.13 5.98 1.97
C GLU A 87 -20.21 7.04 3.07
N GLU A 88 -19.13 7.28 3.80
CA GLU A 88 -19.07 8.31 4.83
C GLU A 88 -19.31 9.70 4.26
N LYS A 89 -18.71 10.02 3.13
CA LYS A 89 -18.91 11.32 2.45
C LYS A 89 -20.34 11.50 2.00
N LEU A 90 -20.97 10.46 1.48
CA LEU A 90 -22.37 10.51 1.06
C LEU A 90 -23.29 10.69 2.27
N ASN A 91 -23.03 10.02 3.36
CA ASN A 91 -23.79 10.14 4.60
C ASN A 91 -23.68 11.56 5.17
N ARG A 92 -22.48 12.15 5.15
CA ARG A 92 -22.28 13.53 5.61
C ARG A 92 -23.09 14.53 4.77
N LYS A 93 -23.08 14.36 3.46
CA LYS A 93 -23.88 15.19 2.56
C LYS A 93 -25.38 15.06 2.84
N SER A 94 -25.85 13.84 3.04
CA SER A 94 -27.24 13.56 3.38
C SER A 94 -27.64 14.24 4.69
N GLN A 95 -26.81 14.14 5.73
CA GLN A 95 -27.04 14.77 7.03
C GLN A 95 -27.08 16.29 6.92
N LEU A 96 -26.17 16.89 6.15
CA LEU A 96 -26.17 18.34 5.93
C LEU A 96 -27.40 18.79 5.18
N TRP A 97 -27.85 18.02 4.22
CA TRP A 97 -29.05 18.31 3.46
C TRP A 97 -30.30 18.27 4.34
N ASP A 98 -30.42 17.25 5.18
CA ASP A 98 -31.53 17.09 6.13
C ASP A 98 -31.55 18.24 7.12
N PHE A 99 -30.39 18.64 7.65
CA PHE A 99 -30.27 19.80 8.52
C PHE A 99 -30.76 21.07 7.84
N PHE A 100 -30.37 21.30 6.60
CA PHE A 100 -30.75 22.48 5.83
C PHE A 100 -32.26 22.53 5.64
N ILE A 101 -32.91 21.43 5.30
CA ILE A 101 -34.36 21.35 5.10
C ILE A 101 -35.09 21.69 6.40
N VAL A 102 -34.66 21.10 7.51
CA VAL A 102 -35.27 21.34 8.82
C VAL A 102 -35.12 22.81 9.25
N SER A 103 -33.93 23.38 9.00
CA SER A 103 -33.63 24.76 9.37
C SER A 103 -34.49 25.78 8.60
N ASN A 104 -34.92 25.45 7.39
CA ASN A 104 -35.68 26.33 6.52
C ASN A 104 -37.19 26.01 6.49
N GLY A 105 -37.57 24.93 7.11
CA GLY A 105 -38.93 24.51 7.24
C GLY A 105 -39.53 24.88 8.58
#